data_a9962ea9ca9b7b94d002ec53c403f3d0
#
_entry.id   a9962ea9ca9b7b94d002ec53c403f3d0
#
_cell.length_a   1.000
_cell.length_b   1.000
_cell.length_c   1.000
_cell.angle_alpha   90.00
_cell.angle_beta   90.00
_cell.angle_gamma   90.00
#
_symmetry.space_group_name_H-M   'P 1'
#
loop_
_entity.id
_entity.type
_entity.pdbx_description
1 polymer ?
#
loop_
_entity_poly.entity_id
_entity_poly.type
_entity_poly.pdbx_seq_one_letter_code
_entity_poly.pdbx_strand_id
1 'polypeptide(L)'
;MKKCLGIEIGHYRIKIAYAEKGELKEFISERVQGMDLTDMHVCADLIKDLLKEYAIRCRNVVFVIRQEDVYVRRFEMPLMTEEQLRLNLPYEFHDYIGDEMDKYVFDYAMIQTKERTMDLLGAACTKTLSQQFEKLAKMARLKLVGLVPAVLGLERILEYAQERKDYAVLDLGTQALRIHFFREGVYDITRTMEPGCEEIEQIRLGDKNKMQELGIEVEEENREETDKEKMAA
;
A
#
# COMPACT_ATOMS: atom_id res chain seq x y z
N MET A 1 -10.51 -19.45 -0.51
CA MET A 1 -11.51 -18.97 -1.49
C MET A 1 -11.26 -19.59 -2.86
N LYS A 2 -12.33 -19.94 -3.63
CA LYS A 2 -12.14 -20.54 -4.96
C LYS A 2 -11.72 -19.50 -6.01
N LYS A 3 -12.25 -18.26 -5.93
CA LYS A 3 -11.96 -17.12 -6.82
C LYS A 3 -11.93 -15.83 -6.02
N CYS A 4 -10.97 -14.95 -6.29
CA CYS A 4 -10.83 -13.65 -5.62
C CYS A 4 -10.16 -12.64 -6.53
N LEU A 5 -10.55 -11.37 -6.38
CA LEU A 5 -9.86 -10.20 -6.91
C LEU A 5 -9.06 -9.55 -5.80
N GLY A 6 -7.82 -9.18 -6.09
CA GLY A 6 -7.06 -8.20 -5.32
C GLY A 6 -7.04 -6.89 -6.10
N ILE A 7 -7.49 -5.79 -5.52
CA ILE A 7 -7.54 -4.48 -6.20
C ILE A 7 -6.78 -3.45 -5.38
N GLU A 8 -5.79 -2.82 -6.01
CA GLU A 8 -5.06 -1.66 -5.51
C GLU A 8 -5.43 -0.44 -6.35
N ILE A 9 -5.90 0.62 -5.70
CA ILE A 9 -6.20 1.90 -6.34
C ILE A 9 -5.06 2.85 -5.96
N GLY A 10 -4.10 2.98 -6.85
CA GLY A 10 -2.97 3.90 -6.70
C GLY A 10 -3.29 5.27 -7.30
N HIS A 11 -2.34 6.18 -7.21
CA HIS A 11 -2.50 7.55 -7.71
C HIS A 11 -2.52 7.62 -9.25
N TYR A 12 -1.70 6.79 -9.90
CA TYR A 12 -1.56 6.75 -11.36
C TYR A 12 -2.05 5.48 -12.01
N ARG A 13 -2.23 4.44 -11.22
CA ARG A 13 -2.60 3.12 -11.74
C ARG A 13 -3.62 2.46 -10.84
N ILE A 14 -4.57 1.80 -11.47
CA ILE A 14 -5.33 0.73 -10.84
C ILE A 14 -4.66 -0.60 -11.18
N LYS A 15 -4.48 -1.44 -10.18
CA LYS A 15 -3.96 -2.80 -10.37
C LYS A 15 -5.03 -3.79 -9.93
N ILE A 16 -5.30 -4.78 -10.78
CA ILE A 16 -6.27 -5.85 -10.48
C ILE A 16 -5.58 -7.18 -10.69
N ALA A 17 -5.52 -7.98 -9.65
CA ALA A 17 -5.07 -9.36 -9.70
C ALA A 17 -6.27 -10.29 -9.57
N TYR A 18 -6.49 -11.17 -10.55
CA TYR A 18 -7.48 -12.23 -10.47
C TYR A 18 -6.83 -13.55 -10.16
N ALA A 19 -7.20 -14.15 -9.04
CA ALA A 19 -6.71 -15.46 -8.62
C ALA A 19 -7.83 -16.48 -8.53
N GLU A 20 -7.54 -17.69 -8.97
CA GLU A 20 -8.41 -18.85 -8.85
C GLU A 20 -7.66 -20.03 -8.24
N LYS A 21 -8.19 -20.64 -7.18
CA LYS A 21 -7.61 -21.79 -6.45
C LYS A 21 -6.17 -21.54 -5.97
N GLY A 22 -5.84 -20.29 -5.64
CA GLY A 22 -4.49 -19.91 -5.18
C GLY A 22 -3.51 -19.55 -6.29
N GLU A 23 -3.88 -19.68 -7.56
CA GLU A 23 -3.06 -19.32 -8.70
C GLU A 23 -3.49 -17.99 -9.31
N LEU A 24 -2.52 -17.13 -9.62
CA LEU A 24 -2.76 -15.92 -10.39
C LEU A 24 -3.14 -16.30 -11.83
N LYS A 25 -4.30 -15.85 -12.30
CA LYS A 25 -4.82 -16.11 -13.63
C LYS A 25 -4.72 -14.89 -14.55
N GLU A 26 -4.88 -13.69 -14.00
CA GLU A 26 -4.80 -12.45 -14.76
C GLU A 26 -4.24 -11.33 -13.86
N PHE A 27 -3.45 -10.44 -14.44
CA PHE A 27 -2.95 -9.24 -13.80
C PHE A 27 -3.11 -8.04 -14.73
N ILE A 28 -3.91 -7.08 -14.30
CA ILE A 28 -4.19 -5.84 -15.02
C ILE A 28 -3.49 -4.71 -14.30
N SER A 29 -2.81 -3.83 -15.04
CA SER A 29 -2.19 -2.62 -14.52
C SER A 29 -2.47 -1.47 -15.48
N GLU A 30 -3.57 -0.75 -15.24
CA GLU A 30 -4.00 0.35 -16.09
C GLU A 30 -3.59 1.71 -15.55
N ARG A 31 -3.14 2.58 -16.44
CA ARG A 31 -2.80 3.96 -16.14
C ARG A 31 -4.08 4.81 -16.15
N VAL A 32 -4.36 5.49 -15.05
CA VAL A 32 -5.59 6.29 -14.87
C VAL A 32 -5.31 7.78 -15.05
N GLN A 33 -4.67 8.14 -16.17
CA GLN A 33 -4.32 9.52 -16.46
C GLN A 33 -5.56 10.37 -16.70
N GLY A 34 -5.69 11.49 -15.93
CA GLY A 34 -6.81 12.42 -16.08
C GLY A 34 -8.12 11.97 -15.42
N MET A 35 -8.13 10.85 -14.70
CA MET A 35 -9.28 10.40 -13.92
C MET A 35 -9.14 10.82 -12.46
N ASP A 36 -10.22 11.33 -11.88
CA ASP A 36 -10.29 11.57 -10.45
C ASP A 36 -10.63 10.29 -9.69
N LEU A 37 -9.59 9.62 -9.19
CA LEU A 37 -9.77 8.39 -8.41
C LEU A 37 -10.22 8.63 -6.95
N THR A 38 -10.41 9.89 -6.55
CA THR A 38 -11.09 10.21 -5.28
C THR A 38 -12.60 10.08 -5.42
N ASP A 39 -13.13 10.15 -6.65
CA ASP A 39 -14.54 9.88 -6.93
C ASP A 39 -14.80 8.36 -7.00
N MET A 40 -15.59 7.87 -6.03
CA MET A 40 -15.96 6.44 -5.95
C MET A 40 -16.78 5.96 -7.17
N HIS A 41 -17.53 6.85 -7.85
CA HIS A 41 -18.28 6.46 -9.06
C HIS A 41 -17.32 6.18 -10.20
N VAL A 42 -16.34 7.06 -10.41
CA VAL A 42 -15.29 6.88 -11.42
C VAL A 42 -14.53 5.58 -11.17
N CYS A 43 -14.12 5.32 -9.92
CA CYS A 43 -13.44 4.08 -9.54
C CYS A 43 -14.31 2.83 -9.79
N ALA A 44 -15.59 2.89 -9.41
CA ALA A 44 -16.49 1.74 -9.55
C ALA A 44 -16.77 1.42 -11.03
N ASP A 45 -16.92 2.44 -11.87
CA ASP A 45 -17.16 2.28 -13.31
C ASP A 45 -15.90 1.72 -13.99
N LEU A 46 -14.72 2.28 -13.70
CA LEU A 46 -13.44 1.78 -14.19
C LEU A 46 -13.23 0.29 -13.83
N ILE A 47 -13.48 -0.09 -12.59
CA ILE A 47 -13.37 -1.49 -12.16
C ILE A 47 -14.31 -2.39 -12.98
N LYS A 48 -15.58 -1.98 -13.16
CA LYS A 48 -16.54 -2.75 -13.97
C LYS A 48 -16.11 -2.91 -15.42
N ASP A 49 -15.61 -1.83 -16.03
CA ASP A 49 -15.17 -1.82 -17.42
C ASP A 49 -13.96 -2.73 -17.62
N LEU A 50 -12.95 -2.64 -16.75
CA LEU A 50 -11.79 -3.52 -16.78
C LEU A 50 -12.17 -4.99 -16.60
N LEU A 51 -13.03 -5.32 -15.63
CA LEU A 51 -13.47 -6.69 -15.42
C LEU A 51 -14.25 -7.24 -16.62
N LYS A 52 -15.00 -6.38 -17.32
CA LYS A 52 -15.72 -6.75 -18.54
C LYS A 52 -14.77 -6.93 -19.73
N GLU A 53 -13.83 -6.02 -19.93
CA GLU A 53 -12.84 -6.04 -21.01
C GLU A 53 -11.99 -7.33 -20.93
N TYR A 54 -11.49 -7.67 -19.75
CA TYR A 54 -10.70 -8.89 -19.52
C TYR A 54 -11.54 -10.14 -19.27
N ALA A 55 -12.86 -10.06 -19.49
CA ALA A 55 -13.82 -11.18 -19.31
C ALA A 55 -13.72 -11.89 -17.94
N ILE A 56 -13.35 -11.17 -16.90
CA ILE A 56 -13.20 -11.71 -15.54
C ILE A 56 -14.55 -11.83 -14.85
N ARG A 57 -14.91 -13.07 -14.48
CA ARG A 57 -16.17 -13.39 -13.76
C ARG A 57 -15.86 -13.76 -12.31
N CYS A 58 -15.56 -12.75 -11.49
CA CYS A 58 -15.37 -12.90 -10.05
C CYS A 58 -16.14 -11.79 -9.32
N ARG A 59 -16.71 -12.10 -8.14
CA ARG A 59 -17.39 -11.11 -7.31
C ARG A 59 -16.69 -10.84 -5.99
N ASN A 60 -15.88 -11.77 -5.50
CA ASN A 60 -15.16 -11.56 -4.25
C ASN A 60 -13.98 -10.62 -4.48
N VAL A 61 -13.89 -9.57 -3.68
CA VAL A 61 -12.79 -8.60 -3.77
C VAL A 61 -12.13 -8.39 -2.41
N VAL A 62 -10.81 -8.31 -2.45
CA VAL A 62 -9.96 -7.76 -1.40
C VAL A 62 -9.40 -6.44 -1.95
N PHE A 63 -9.59 -5.34 -1.22
CA PHE A 63 -8.91 -4.10 -1.54
C PHE A 63 -7.63 -3.96 -0.74
N VAL A 64 -6.63 -3.39 -1.38
CA VAL A 64 -5.37 -3.00 -0.75
C VAL A 64 -5.53 -1.61 -0.16
N ILE A 65 -5.22 -1.47 1.14
CA ILE A 65 -5.19 -0.17 1.83
C ILE A 65 -3.76 0.36 1.78
N ARG A 66 -3.64 1.64 1.44
CA ARG A 66 -2.34 2.34 1.43
C ARG A 66 -1.78 2.45 2.84
N GLN A 67 -0.46 2.55 2.94
CA GLN A 67 0.23 2.63 4.24
C GLN A 67 -0.18 3.86 5.06
N GLU A 68 -0.53 4.96 4.40
CA GLU A 68 -0.95 6.21 5.04
C GLU A 68 -2.35 6.12 5.68
N ASP A 69 -3.15 5.16 5.24
CA ASP A 69 -4.56 4.99 5.63
C ASP A 69 -4.76 3.89 6.69
N VAL A 70 -3.68 3.24 7.12
CA VAL A 70 -3.74 2.12 8.06
C VAL A 70 -2.53 2.08 8.98
N TYR A 71 -2.77 1.88 10.26
CA TYR A 71 -1.71 1.58 11.21
C TYR A 71 -1.47 0.07 11.23
N VAL A 72 -0.23 -0.34 11.02
CA VAL A 72 0.20 -1.74 11.15
C VAL A 72 1.32 -1.78 12.18
N ARG A 73 1.20 -2.65 13.17
CA ARG A 73 2.13 -2.73 14.29
C ARG A 73 2.33 -4.16 14.75
N ARG A 74 3.59 -4.54 15.00
CA ARG A 74 3.96 -5.76 15.71
C ARG A 74 4.08 -5.45 17.20
N PHE A 75 3.51 -6.31 18.06
CA PHE A 75 3.57 -6.18 19.52
C PHE A 75 3.45 -7.54 20.20
N GLU A 76 3.95 -7.61 21.42
CA GLU A 76 3.84 -8.79 22.28
C GLU A 76 2.83 -8.51 23.40
N MET A 77 1.88 -9.42 23.60
CA MET A 77 0.87 -9.35 24.65
C MET A 77 0.95 -10.60 25.55
N PRO A 78 0.48 -10.52 26.81
CA PRO A 78 0.26 -11.71 27.64
C PRO A 78 -0.69 -12.69 26.94
N LEU A 79 -0.49 -13.98 27.20
CA LEU A 79 -1.38 -15.01 26.69
C LEU A 79 -2.79 -14.82 27.26
N MET A 80 -3.76 -14.72 26.38
CA MET A 80 -5.18 -14.49 26.72
C MET A 80 -6.12 -15.16 25.72
N THR A 81 -7.40 -15.19 26.04
CA THR A 81 -8.41 -15.69 25.11
C THR A 81 -8.64 -14.72 23.94
N GLU A 82 -9.21 -15.22 22.84
CA GLU A 82 -9.55 -14.38 21.69
C GLU A 82 -10.50 -13.23 22.07
N GLU A 83 -11.47 -13.46 22.97
CA GLU A 83 -12.36 -12.42 23.47
C GLU A 83 -11.59 -11.31 24.21
N GLN A 84 -10.69 -11.71 25.13
CA GLN A 84 -9.84 -10.77 25.84
C GLN A 84 -8.93 -10.00 24.88
N LEU A 85 -8.36 -10.68 23.89
CA LEU A 85 -7.51 -10.06 22.90
C LEU A 85 -8.27 -8.99 22.11
N ARG A 86 -9.47 -9.29 21.61
CA ARG A 86 -10.31 -8.32 20.90
C ARG A 86 -10.67 -7.08 21.72
N LEU A 87 -10.82 -7.24 23.04
CA LEU A 87 -11.08 -6.12 23.95
C LEU A 87 -9.83 -5.29 24.23
N ASN A 88 -8.66 -5.91 24.24
CA ASN A 88 -7.40 -5.23 24.59
C ASN A 88 -6.67 -4.67 23.36
N LEU A 89 -6.88 -5.25 22.18
CA LEU A 89 -6.22 -4.83 20.94
C LEU A 89 -6.30 -3.33 20.63
N PRO A 90 -7.43 -2.62 20.83
CA PRO A 90 -7.50 -1.17 20.61
C PRO A 90 -6.51 -0.36 21.41
N TYR A 91 -6.20 -0.79 22.64
CA TYR A 91 -5.29 -0.06 23.53
C TYR A 91 -3.83 -0.09 23.05
N GLU A 92 -3.46 -1.13 22.28
CA GLU A 92 -2.13 -1.22 21.67
C GLU A 92 -1.91 -0.16 20.57
N PHE A 93 -2.99 0.47 20.11
CA PHE A 93 -2.94 1.55 19.13
C PHE A 93 -3.13 2.95 19.74
N HIS A 94 -3.29 3.06 21.06
CA HIS A 94 -3.57 4.33 21.73
C HIS A 94 -2.55 5.43 21.39
N ASP A 95 -1.27 5.11 21.31
CA ASP A 95 -0.21 6.07 20.97
C ASP A 95 -0.36 6.69 19.57
N TYR A 96 -1.15 6.06 18.68
CA TYR A 96 -1.38 6.49 17.31
C TYR A 96 -2.72 7.18 17.12
N ILE A 97 -3.75 6.76 17.85
CA ILE A 97 -5.13 7.18 17.64
C ILE A 97 -5.74 7.92 18.85
N GLY A 98 -5.01 7.99 19.98
CA GLY A 98 -5.49 8.61 21.21
C GLY A 98 -6.79 7.96 21.71
N ASP A 99 -7.67 8.79 22.24
CA ASP A 99 -8.97 8.37 22.80
C ASP A 99 -10.04 8.07 21.73
N GLU A 100 -9.71 8.16 20.44
CA GLU A 100 -10.67 8.00 19.34
C GLU A 100 -10.88 6.53 18.89
N MET A 101 -10.62 5.56 19.77
CA MET A 101 -10.70 4.12 19.46
C MET A 101 -12.05 3.71 18.86
N ASP A 102 -13.12 4.37 19.24
CA ASP A 102 -14.48 4.14 18.73
C ASP A 102 -14.66 4.47 17.23
N LYS A 103 -13.75 5.27 16.66
CA LYS A 103 -13.73 5.62 15.23
C LYS A 103 -12.99 4.60 14.36
N TYR A 104 -12.33 3.61 14.96
CA TYR A 104 -11.49 2.63 14.25
C TYR A 104 -12.08 1.23 14.24
N VAL A 105 -11.65 0.44 13.26
CA VAL A 105 -11.78 -1.01 13.22
C VAL A 105 -10.39 -1.61 13.38
N PHE A 106 -10.33 -2.74 14.07
CA PHE A 106 -9.10 -3.43 14.41
C PHE A 106 -9.17 -4.89 13.95
N ASP A 107 -8.03 -5.40 13.51
CA ASP A 107 -7.85 -6.82 13.22
C ASP A 107 -6.41 -7.23 13.57
N TYR A 108 -6.15 -8.54 13.66
CA TYR A 108 -4.83 -9.04 13.99
C TYR A 108 -4.51 -10.37 13.31
N ALA A 109 -3.22 -10.64 13.19
CA ALA A 109 -2.69 -11.95 12.85
C ALA A 109 -1.78 -12.45 13.97
N MET A 110 -1.90 -13.73 14.31
CA MET A 110 -1.02 -14.40 15.27
C MET A 110 0.28 -14.76 14.53
N ILE A 111 1.42 -14.24 15.01
CA ILE A 111 2.75 -14.60 14.52
C ILE A 111 3.22 -15.88 15.21
N GLN A 112 3.25 -15.85 16.54
CA GLN A 112 3.63 -17.01 17.34
C GLN A 112 3.04 -16.92 18.76
N THR A 113 2.90 -18.07 19.41
CA THR A 113 2.54 -18.19 20.82
C THR A 113 3.73 -18.77 21.57
N LYS A 114 4.12 -18.11 22.66
CA LYS A 114 5.14 -18.52 23.63
C LYS A 114 4.45 -19.03 24.90
N GLU A 115 5.21 -19.50 25.90
CA GLU A 115 4.63 -20.04 27.13
C GLU A 115 3.71 -19.07 27.87
N ARG A 116 4.01 -17.77 27.89
CA ARG A 116 3.28 -16.74 28.64
C ARG A 116 2.84 -15.55 27.82
N THR A 117 3.29 -15.47 26.58
CA THR A 117 3.05 -14.33 25.68
C THR A 117 2.64 -14.78 24.30
N MET A 118 2.02 -13.89 23.55
CA MET A 118 1.72 -14.04 22.15
C MET A 118 2.30 -12.85 21.38
N ASP A 119 2.91 -13.13 20.23
CA ASP A 119 3.47 -12.15 19.31
C ASP A 119 2.47 -11.96 18.17
N LEU A 120 2.06 -10.74 17.94
CA LEU A 120 0.93 -10.36 17.10
C LEU A 120 1.32 -9.28 16.11
N LEU A 121 0.71 -9.33 14.94
CA LEU A 121 0.67 -8.23 14.01
C LEU A 121 -0.75 -7.66 14.00
N GLY A 122 -0.93 -6.44 14.51
CA GLY A 122 -2.21 -5.77 14.52
C GLY A 122 -2.32 -4.74 13.40
N ALA A 123 -3.55 -4.48 12.97
CA ALA A 123 -3.89 -3.44 12.02
C ALA A 123 -5.09 -2.63 12.50
N ALA A 124 -5.06 -1.31 12.27
CA ALA A 124 -6.16 -0.42 12.59
C ALA A 124 -6.38 0.58 11.44
N CYS A 125 -7.63 0.72 10.99
CA CYS A 125 -8.02 1.77 10.05
C CYS A 125 -9.34 2.40 10.49
N THR A 126 -9.66 3.59 9.94
CA THR A 126 -10.90 4.26 10.33
C THR A 126 -12.14 3.50 9.82
N LYS A 127 -13.22 3.53 10.61
CA LYS A 127 -14.54 3.01 10.19
C LYS A 127 -15.02 3.68 8.90
N THR A 128 -14.75 4.98 8.75
CA THR A 128 -15.09 5.72 7.54
C THR A 128 -14.44 5.12 6.29
N LEU A 129 -13.13 4.84 6.35
CA LEU A 129 -12.41 4.19 5.25
C LEU A 129 -12.99 2.81 4.93
N SER A 130 -13.21 1.98 5.95
CA SER A 130 -13.83 0.67 5.77
C SER A 130 -15.19 0.77 5.07
N GLN A 131 -16.05 1.70 5.49
CA GLN A 131 -17.35 1.95 4.89
C GLN A 131 -17.25 2.48 3.44
N GLN A 132 -16.23 3.28 3.12
CA GLN A 132 -15.98 3.74 1.75
C GLN A 132 -15.66 2.56 0.83
N PHE A 133 -14.80 1.63 1.24
CA PHE A 133 -14.51 0.43 0.46
C PHE A 133 -15.70 -0.52 0.34
N GLU A 134 -16.53 -0.65 1.37
CA GLU A 134 -17.80 -1.38 1.28
C GLU A 134 -18.74 -0.77 0.23
N LYS A 135 -18.87 0.57 0.24
CA LYS A 135 -19.68 1.30 -0.73
C LYS A 135 -19.14 1.13 -2.13
N LEU A 136 -17.83 1.29 -2.32
CA LEU A 136 -17.15 1.09 -3.61
C LEU A 136 -17.37 -0.32 -4.15
N ALA A 137 -17.20 -1.36 -3.32
CA ALA A 137 -17.46 -2.73 -3.72
C ALA A 137 -18.91 -2.92 -4.20
N LYS A 138 -19.89 -2.41 -3.45
CA LYS A 138 -21.31 -2.47 -3.84
C LYS A 138 -21.58 -1.77 -5.17
N MET A 139 -21.00 -0.57 -5.39
CA MET A 139 -21.12 0.18 -6.64
C MET A 139 -20.50 -0.56 -7.82
N ALA A 140 -19.37 -1.23 -7.61
CA ALA A 140 -18.70 -2.08 -8.60
C ALA A 140 -19.37 -3.47 -8.77
N ARG A 141 -20.50 -3.75 -8.07
CA ARG A 141 -21.20 -5.04 -8.04
C ARG A 141 -20.33 -6.21 -7.54
N LEU A 142 -19.41 -5.89 -6.63
CA LEU A 142 -18.51 -6.82 -5.98
C LEU A 142 -18.94 -7.07 -4.53
N LYS A 143 -18.42 -8.15 -3.95
CA LYS A 143 -18.57 -8.50 -2.53
C LYS A 143 -17.23 -8.29 -1.85
N LEU A 144 -17.14 -7.29 -0.98
CA LEU A 144 -15.96 -7.09 -0.14
C LEU A 144 -15.77 -8.30 0.77
N VAL A 145 -14.59 -8.90 0.73
CA VAL A 145 -14.21 -10.04 1.57
C VAL A 145 -13.01 -9.73 2.47
N GLY A 146 -12.34 -8.61 2.25
CA GLY A 146 -11.27 -8.13 3.11
C GLY A 146 -10.67 -6.81 2.64
N LEU A 147 -10.01 -6.14 3.58
CA LEU A 147 -9.12 -5.02 3.37
C LEU A 147 -7.74 -5.44 3.85
N VAL A 148 -6.70 -5.23 3.05
CA VAL A 148 -5.35 -5.69 3.38
C VAL A 148 -4.37 -4.53 3.25
N PRO A 149 -3.59 -4.21 4.30
CA PRO A 149 -2.50 -3.26 4.20
C PRO A 149 -1.51 -3.65 3.09
N ALA A 150 -1.08 -2.67 2.29
CA ALA A 150 -0.18 -2.91 1.15
C ALA A 150 1.09 -3.67 1.55
N VAL A 151 1.66 -3.33 2.69
CA VAL A 151 2.89 -3.93 3.22
C VAL A 151 2.79 -5.43 3.46
N LEU A 152 1.60 -5.94 3.81
CA LEU A 152 1.42 -7.39 4.05
C LEU A 152 1.48 -8.22 2.77
N GLY A 153 1.26 -7.60 1.62
CA GLY A 153 1.48 -8.24 0.31
C GLY A 153 2.97 -8.50 0.05
N LEU A 154 3.86 -7.66 0.60
CA LEU A 154 5.32 -7.80 0.42
C LEU A 154 5.87 -9.02 1.17
N GLU A 155 5.36 -9.33 2.36
CA GLU A 155 5.80 -10.53 3.11
C GLU A 155 5.71 -11.79 2.25
N ARG A 156 4.59 -11.97 1.55
CA ARG A 156 4.35 -13.15 0.71
C ARG A 156 5.29 -13.24 -0.48
N ILE A 157 5.63 -12.10 -1.10
CA ILE A 157 6.58 -12.06 -2.22
C ILE A 157 7.97 -12.44 -1.72
N LEU A 158 8.31 -11.98 -0.53
CA LEU A 158 9.65 -12.11 0.03
C LEU A 158 9.88 -13.48 0.68
N GLU A 159 8.84 -14.21 1.10
CA GLU A 159 8.96 -15.62 1.52
C GLU A 159 9.63 -16.50 0.44
N TYR A 160 9.42 -16.18 -0.84
CA TYR A 160 10.01 -16.92 -1.95
C TYR A 160 11.45 -16.51 -2.29
N ALA A 161 11.91 -15.34 -1.81
CA ALA A 161 13.17 -14.75 -2.25
C ALA A 161 14.31 -14.88 -1.22
N GLN A 162 14.10 -15.46 -0.01
CA GLN A 162 14.96 -15.12 1.10
C GLN A 162 15.56 -16.27 1.90
N GLU A 163 16.88 -16.21 1.99
CA GLU A 163 17.69 -16.88 3.03
C GLU A 163 17.81 -16.03 4.32
N ARG A 164 17.55 -14.72 4.26
CA ARG A 164 17.69 -13.80 5.39
C ARG A 164 16.35 -13.49 6.03
N LYS A 165 16.33 -13.45 7.37
CA LYS A 165 15.13 -13.15 8.15
C LYS A 165 14.94 -11.64 8.38
N ASP A 166 16.03 -10.87 8.38
CA ASP A 166 16.00 -9.42 8.57
C ASP A 166 16.38 -8.72 7.27
N TYR A 167 15.48 -7.88 6.77
CA TYR A 167 15.64 -7.16 5.51
C TYR A 167 14.83 -5.88 5.48
N ALA A 168 15.14 -5.01 4.52
CA ALA A 168 14.35 -3.84 4.22
C ALA A 168 13.90 -3.86 2.74
N VAL A 169 12.68 -3.39 2.50
CA VAL A 169 12.10 -3.23 1.16
C VAL A 169 11.95 -1.75 0.88
N LEU A 170 12.52 -1.30 -0.22
CA LEU A 170 12.36 0.05 -0.71
C LEU A 170 11.18 0.08 -1.71
N ASP A 171 10.10 0.75 -1.32
CA ASP A 171 8.93 0.99 -2.17
C ASP A 171 8.99 2.43 -2.72
N LEU A 172 9.21 2.53 -4.03
CA LEU A 172 9.28 3.78 -4.77
C LEU A 172 7.88 4.16 -5.26
N GLY A 173 7.11 4.77 -4.36
CA GLY A 173 5.77 5.25 -4.69
C GLY A 173 5.82 6.58 -5.45
N THR A 174 4.71 6.95 -6.08
CA THR A 174 4.59 8.18 -6.86
C THR A 174 4.74 9.43 -5.99
N GLN A 175 4.07 9.46 -4.84
CA GLN A 175 4.03 10.61 -3.94
C GLN A 175 5.03 10.50 -2.79
N ALA A 176 5.42 9.29 -2.42
CA ALA A 176 6.33 9.07 -1.30
C ALA A 176 7.20 7.85 -1.54
N LEU A 177 8.38 7.90 -0.96
CA LEU A 177 9.31 6.79 -0.83
C LEU A 177 9.06 6.11 0.52
N ARG A 178 8.94 4.79 0.55
CA ARG A 178 8.74 4.03 1.78
C ARG A 178 9.82 3.00 1.95
N ILE A 179 10.31 2.86 3.17
CA ILE A 179 11.20 1.77 3.56
C ILE A 179 10.46 0.93 4.58
N HIS A 180 10.15 -0.29 4.19
CA HIS A 180 9.52 -1.28 5.04
C HIS A 180 10.57 -2.19 5.65
N PHE A 181 10.64 -2.26 6.96
CA PHE A 181 11.56 -3.12 7.69
C PHE A 181 10.85 -4.39 8.14
N PHE A 182 11.54 -5.50 7.95
CA PHE A 182 11.07 -6.82 8.36
C PHE A 182 12.11 -7.44 9.30
N ARG A 183 11.63 -8.00 10.40
CA ARG A 183 12.45 -8.68 11.39
C ARG A 183 11.93 -10.11 11.56
N GLU A 184 12.83 -11.08 11.49
CA GLU A 184 12.46 -12.51 11.52
C GLU A 184 11.44 -12.91 10.43
N GLY A 185 11.46 -12.22 9.28
CA GLY A 185 10.53 -12.45 8.18
C GLY A 185 9.16 -11.83 8.36
N VAL A 186 8.90 -11.10 9.45
CA VAL A 186 7.64 -10.44 9.77
C VAL A 186 7.82 -8.92 9.68
N TYR A 187 6.79 -8.22 9.24
CA TYR A 187 6.76 -6.76 9.22
C TYR A 187 7.03 -6.18 10.63
N ASP A 188 7.91 -5.19 10.69
CA ASP A 188 8.26 -4.46 11.92
C ASP A 188 7.76 -3.02 11.88
N ILE A 189 8.26 -2.21 10.92
CA ILE A 189 7.91 -0.79 10.81
C ILE A 189 8.11 -0.27 9.38
N THR A 190 7.38 0.79 9.02
CA THR A 190 7.61 1.58 7.81
C THR A 190 8.13 2.96 8.15
N ARG A 191 9.10 3.44 7.37
CA ARG A 191 9.51 4.84 7.31
C ARG A 191 9.09 5.42 5.97
N THR A 192 8.36 6.52 6.01
CA THR A 192 7.92 7.24 4.81
C THR A 192 8.74 8.51 4.69
N MET A 193 9.18 8.80 3.48
CA MET A 193 9.95 10.00 3.11
C MET A 193 9.32 10.64 1.89
N GLU A 194 9.35 11.94 1.82
CA GLU A 194 9.04 12.75 0.65
C GLU A 194 10.35 13.37 0.14
N PRO A 195 10.50 13.55 -1.17
CA PRO A 195 9.54 13.38 -2.25
C PRO A 195 9.42 11.93 -2.76
N GLY A 196 8.32 11.65 -3.50
CA GLY A 196 8.14 10.41 -4.25
C GLY A 196 8.71 10.47 -5.68
N CYS A 197 8.45 9.42 -6.47
CA CYS A 197 8.99 9.32 -7.84
C CYS A 197 8.51 10.42 -8.79
N GLU A 198 7.34 11.00 -8.56
CA GLU A 198 6.83 12.10 -9.39
C GLU A 198 7.70 13.35 -9.27
N GLU A 199 8.05 13.75 -8.06
CA GLU A 199 8.91 14.90 -7.83
C GLU A 199 10.35 14.66 -8.30
N ILE A 200 10.85 13.43 -8.09
CA ILE A 200 12.15 13.02 -8.62
C ILE A 200 12.18 13.13 -10.15
N GLU A 201 11.10 12.73 -10.83
CA GLU A 201 11.00 12.84 -12.29
C GLU A 201 10.93 14.30 -12.75
N GLN A 202 10.21 15.16 -12.04
CA GLN A 202 10.19 16.61 -12.32
C GLN A 202 11.57 17.23 -12.18
N ILE A 203 12.33 16.86 -11.13
CA ILE A 203 13.72 17.28 -10.95
C ILE A 203 14.59 16.80 -12.11
N ARG A 204 14.47 15.53 -12.50
CA ARG A 204 15.19 14.95 -13.63
C ARG A 204 14.89 15.66 -14.96
N LEU A 205 13.67 16.14 -15.14
CA LEU A 205 13.25 16.91 -16.30
C LEU A 205 13.69 18.38 -16.25
N GLY A 206 14.35 18.82 -15.17
CA GLY A 206 14.92 20.14 -15.02
C GLY A 206 13.92 21.19 -14.55
N ASP A 207 12.91 20.82 -13.77
CA ASP A 207 12.01 21.79 -13.12
C ASP A 207 12.76 22.55 -12.03
N LYS A 208 13.28 23.75 -12.40
CA LYS A 208 14.06 24.63 -11.51
C LYS A 208 13.27 25.08 -10.29
N ASN A 209 11.97 25.27 -10.40
CA ASN A 209 11.14 25.69 -9.26
C ASN A 209 11.07 24.56 -8.21
N LYS A 210 10.88 23.33 -8.67
CA LYS A 210 10.83 22.16 -7.79
C LYS A 210 12.18 21.86 -7.14
N MET A 211 13.27 22.02 -7.87
CA MET A 211 14.62 21.90 -7.34
C MET A 211 14.88 22.92 -6.23
N GLN A 212 14.45 24.16 -6.43
CA GLN A 212 14.62 25.24 -5.45
C GLN A 212 13.76 25.00 -4.19
N GLU A 213 12.52 24.53 -4.33
CA GLU A 213 11.66 24.16 -3.20
C GLU A 213 12.28 23.09 -2.31
N LEU A 214 13.01 22.14 -2.90
CA LEU A 214 13.67 21.03 -2.21
C LEU A 214 15.11 21.36 -1.76
N GLY A 215 15.56 22.62 -1.96
CA GLY A 215 16.91 23.05 -1.57
C GLY A 215 18.03 22.39 -2.39
N ILE A 216 17.74 21.91 -3.59
CA ILE A 216 18.72 21.30 -4.49
C ILE A 216 19.39 22.42 -5.28
N GLU A 217 20.70 22.60 -5.09
CA GLU A 217 21.48 23.52 -5.89
C GLU A 217 21.59 22.99 -7.33
N VAL A 218 21.15 23.81 -8.29
CA VAL A 218 21.31 23.50 -9.71
C VAL A 218 22.66 24.03 -10.14
N GLU A 219 23.66 23.17 -10.29
CA GLU A 219 24.86 23.54 -11.06
C GLU A 219 24.43 23.85 -12.49
N GLU A 220 24.56 25.09 -12.90
CA GLU A 220 24.34 25.45 -14.31
C GLU A 220 25.48 24.79 -15.09
N GLU A 221 25.21 23.63 -15.72
CA GLU A 221 26.07 23.11 -16.76
C GLU A 221 26.20 24.19 -17.86
N ASN A 222 27.36 24.79 -17.96
CA ASN A 222 27.69 25.70 -19.04
C ASN A 222 27.69 24.91 -20.36
N ARG A 223 26.52 24.79 -20.99
CA ARG A 223 26.36 24.21 -22.33
C ARG A 223 27.02 25.05 -23.43
N GLU A 224 27.57 26.22 -23.12
CA GLU A 224 28.21 27.08 -24.10
C GLU A 224 29.62 26.63 -24.51
N GLU A 225 30.29 25.75 -23.76
CA GLU A 225 31.64 25.28 -24.13
C GLU A 225 31.62 24.08 -25.10
N THR A 226 30.59 23.22 -25.06
CA THR A 226 30.57 22.03 -25.89
C THR A 226 30.23 22.29 -27.36
N ASP A 227 29.54 23.39 -27.68
CA ASP A 227 29.21 23.74 -29.06
C ASP A 227 30.36 24.48 -29.77
N LYS A 228 31.27 25.12 -29.02
CA LYS A 228 32.47 25.76 -29.60
C LYS A 228 33.58 24.78 -29.97
N GLU A 229 33.69 23.66 -29.25
CA GLU A 229 34.66 22.61 -29.59
C GLU A 229 34.23 21.75 -30.78
N LYS A 230 32.94 21.63 -31.05
CA LYS A 230 32.41 20.90 -32.24
C LYS A 230 32.43 21.71 -33.54
N MET A 231 32.58 23.01 -33.45
CA MET A 231 32.76 23.88 -34.66
C MET A 231 34.22 24.16 -35.04
N ALA A 232 35.18 23.66 -34.25
CA ALA A 232 36.61 23.88 -34.47
C ALA A 232 37.40 22.61 -34.85
N ALA A 233 36.69 21.48 -35.16
CA ALA A 233 37.30 20.23 -35.62
C ALA A 233 36.87 19.89 -37.08
#